data_a54e4c795ccb1b0180da235145a2be11
#
_entry.id   a54e4c795ccb1b0180da235145a2be11
#
_cell.length_a   1.000
_cell.length_b   1.000
_cell.length_c   1.000
_cell.angle_alpha   90.00
_cell.angle_beta   90.00
_cell.angle_gamma   90.00
#
_symmetry.space_group_name_H-M   'P 1'
#
loop_
_entity.id
_entity.type
_entity.pdbx_description
1 polymer ?
#
loop_
_entity_poly.entity_id
_entity_poly.type
_entity_poly.pdbx_seq_one_letter_code
_entity_poly.pdbx_strand_id
1 'polypeptide(L)'
;MSDKEIDETTGVETTGHSWDDIRELNNPLPRWWLIVWYISIVWAIGYWVVMPSWPGITGYLKGTRNHSERANVEVAVAELDAQRADATRRLLTAPNMEAIENDPDLQAFALAAGESLFGDNCATCHGAGGQGFKGYPNLNDDDWLWGGKLEDIRQTIRYGIRSDHAQAHLSLMQAYGAGGLLPRETVDDLVHYVRSLSGQEHDEAAAMRAAPVFQVQCVQCHGAEGKGDQSQGAPNLTDPIWLYGGDAMTIRETLWNGRGGVMPTWEGRLSEEEILALAVYVHSLGGGE
;
A
#
# COMPACT_ATOMS: atom_id res chain seq x y z
N MET A 1 24.46 -47.83 32.07
CA MET A 1 25.28 -47.04 33.00
C MET A 1 26.25 -46.29 32.11
N SER A 2 26.22 -44.99 32.11
CA SER A 2 27.18 -44.17 31.34
C SER A 2 28.52 -44.25 32.05
N ASP A 3 29.57 -44.59 31.30
CA ASP A 3 30.93 -44.64 31.88
C ASP A 3 31.40 -43.21 32.08
N LYS A 4 31.47 -42.80 33.35
CA LYS A 4 32.07 -41.53 33.73
C LYS A 4 33.58 -41.64 33.56
N GLU A 5 34.11 -40.83 32.64
CA GLU A 5 35.55 -40.74 32.40
C GLU A 5 36.07 -39.38 32.89
N ILE A 6 37.34 -39.36 33.26
CA ILE A 6 38.06 -38.12 33.60
C ILE A 6 38.60 -37.55 32.29
N ASP A 7 38.24 -36.31 31.99
CA ASP A 7 38.77 -35.60 30.81
C ASP A 7 40.28 -35.37 31.00
N GLU A 8 41.07 -35.87 30.05
CA GLU A 8 42.53 -35.84 30.12
C GLU A 8 43.12 -34.42 30.12
N THR A 9 42.40 -33.46 29.56
CA THR A 9 42.87 -32.06 29.42
C THR A 9 42.61 -31.25 30.68
N THR A 10 41.41 -31.42 31.26
CA THR A 10 40.97 -30.60 32.41
C THR A 10 41.08 -31.30 33.73
N GLY A 11 41.24 -32.64 33.75
CA GLY A 11 41.25 -33.46 34.95
C GLY A 11 39.91 -33.55 35.68
N VAL A 12 38.83 -33.12 35.07
CA VAL A 12 37.46 -33.11 35.60
C VAL A 12 36.69 -34.33 35.14
N GLU A 13 35.89 -34.92 36.02
CA GLU A 13 34.99 -36.04 35.70
C GLU A 13 33.94 -35.55 34.69
N THR A 14 33.63 -36.34 33.66
CA THR A 14 32.56 -36.06 32.71
C THR A 14 31.20 -36.50 33.27
N THR A 15 30.09 -35.96 32.72
CA THR A 15 28.72 -36.40 33.06
C THR A 15 28.40 -37.78 32.51
N GLY A 16 29.25 -38.33 31.62
CA GLY A 16 29.04 -39.59 30.91
C GLY A 16 28.13 -39.47 29.67
N HIS A 17 27.71 -38.26 29.31
CA HIS A 17 27.00 -38.01 28.05
C HIS A 17 27.95 -37.45 27.01
N SER A 18 27.74 -37.85 25.74
CA SER A 18 28.43 -37.32 24.58
C SER A 18 27.41 -36.85 23.53
N TRP A 19 27.61 -35.63 23.02
CA TRP A 19 26.79 -35.00 21.97
C TRP A 19 27.74 -34.70 20.81
N ASP A 20 27.61 -35.42 19.69
CA ASP A 20 28.50 -35.28 18.54
C ASP A 20 30.02 -35.28 18.91
N ASP A 21 30.42 -36.26 19.71
CA ASP A 21 31.77 -36.42 20.29
C ASP A 21 32.23 -35.33 21.29
N ILE A 22 31.36 -34.37 21.60
CA ILE A 22 31.62 -33.38 22.67
C ILE A 22 31.12 -33.94 23.99
N ARG A 23 32.00 -34.01 24.97
CA ARG A 23 31.68 -34.49 26.31
C ARG A 23 31.50 -33.34 27.29
N GLU A 24 30.49 -33.46 28.15
CA GLU A 24 30.20 -32.46 29.17
C GLU A 24 31.06 -32.74 30.44
N LEU A 25 31.71 -31.71 30.94
CA LEU A 25 32.43 -31.75 32.21
C LEU A 25 31.44 -31.59 33.37
N ASN A 26 31.55 -32.43 34.39
CA ASN A 26 30.70 -32.37 35.58
C ASN A 26 31.17 -31.28 36.56
N ASN A 27 31.17 -30.02 36.08
CA ASN A 27 31.53 -28.88 36.91
C ASN A 27 30.30 -28.35 37.67
N PRO A 28 30.46 -27.99 38.97
CA PRO A 28 29.38 -27.33 39.68
C PRO A 28 29.10 -25.97 39.09
N LEU A 29 27.81 -25.59 39.06
CA LEU A 29 27.40 -24.28 38.58
C LEU A 29 28.05 -23.16 39.41
N PRO A 30 28.53 -22.06 38.79
CA PRO A 30 29.11 -20.94 39.51
C PRO A 30 28.14 -20.36 40.53
N ARG A 31 28.61 -20.05 41.73
CA ARG A 31 27.74 -19.54 42.81
C ARG A 31 27.02 -18.26 42.44
N TRP A 32 27.72 -17.34 41.76
CA TRP A 32 27.12 -16.09 41.31
C TRP A 32 25.95 -16.37 40.35
N TRP A 33 26.06 -17.35 39.45
CA TRP A 33 25.00 -17.74 38.51
C TRP A 33 23.78 -18.28 39.27
N LEU A 34 23.96 -19.15 40.23
CA LEU A 34 22.89 -19.68 41.09
C LEU A 34 22.16 -18.56 41.85
N ILE A 35 22.91 -17.57 42.37
CA ILE A 35 22.31 -16.40 43.04
C ILE A 35 21.41 -15.64 42.10
N VAL A 36 21.88 -15.31 40.88
CA VAL A 36 21.11 -14.62 39.88
C VAL A 36 19.86 -15.42 39.51
N TRP A 37 20.00 -16.72 39.32
CA TRP A 37 18.91 -17.63 39.03
C TRP A 37 17.83 -17.64 40.11
N TYR A 38 18.21 -17.77 41.37
CA TYR A 38 17.24 -17.72 42.47
C TYR A 38 16.58 -16.35 42.62
N ILE A 39 17.32 -15.27 42.42
CA ILE A 39 16.75 -13.92 42.42
C ILE A 39 15.69 -13.79 41.29
N SER A 40 15.98 -14.29 40.10
CA SER A 40 15.03 -14.25 39.00
C SER A 40 13.74 -15.04 39.28
N ILE A 41 13.85 -16.18 39.97
CA ILE A 41 12.67 -16.96 40.39
C ILE A 41 11.84 -16.19 41.40
N VAL A 42 12.46 -15.62 42.44
CA VAL A 42 11.72 -14.81 43.43
C VAL A 42 11.06 -13.61 42.79
N TRP A 43 11.77 -12.94 41.87
CA TRP A 43 11.23 -11.82 41.12
C TRP A 43 10.04 -12.26 40.25
N ALA A 44 10.12 -13.38 39.55
CA ALA A 44 9.05 -13.91 38.72
C ALA A 44 7.79 -14.22 39.54
N ILE A 45 7.96 -14.85 40.73
CA ILE A 45 6.84 -15.12 41.65
C ILE A 45 6.18 -13.79 42.09
N GLY A 46 7.00 -12.81 42.49
CA GLY A 46 6.51 -11.46 42.84
C GLY A 46 5.76 -10.81 41.70
N TYR A 47 6.29 -10.94 40.48
CA TYR A 47 5.65 -10.42 39.28
C TYR A 47 4.24 -11.05 39.03
N TRP A 48 4.10 -12.37 39.19
CA TRP A 48 2.84 -13.08 39.04
C TRP A 48 1.77 -12.64 40.05
N VAL A 49 2.18 -12.25 41.24
CA VAL A 49 1.24 -11.70 42.24
C VAL A 49 0.77 -10.31 41.86
N VAL A 50 1.64 -9.50 41.27
CA VAL A 50 1.38 -8.08 41.02
C VAL A 50 0.71 -7.85 39.66
N MET A 51 1.15 -8.58 38.63
CA MET A 51 0.72 -8.42 37.23
C MET A 51 -0.21 -9.54 36.79
N PRO A 52 -0.99 -9.36 35.70
CA PRO A 52 -1.75 -10.46 35.10
C PRO A 52 -0.86 -11.66 34.79
N SER A 53 -1.32 -12.86 35.13
CA SER A 53 -0.48 -14.05 35.03
C SER A 53 -1.24 -15.29 34.55
N TRP A 54 -1.46 -16.25 35.42
CA TRP A 54 -1.94 -17.57 35.09
C TRP A 54 -3.40 -17.60 34.59
N PRO A 55 -3.72 -18.49 33.64
CA PRO A 55 -5.09 -18.77 33.27
C PRO A 55 -5.87 -19.38 34.45
N GLY A 56 -7.02 -18.84 34.74
CA GLY A 56 -7.97 -19.38 35.70
C GLY A 56 -9.18 -20.00 35.01
N ILE A 57 -10.20 -20.42 35.79
CA ILE A 57 -11.43 -21.04 35.26
C ILE A 57 -12.27 -20.04 34.45
N THR A 58 -12.28 -18.77 34.85
CA THR A 58 -13.10 -17.71 34.24
C THR A 58 -12.28 -16.62 33.53
N GLY A 59 -11.00 -16.83 33.31
CA GLY A 59 -10.07 -15.86 32.70
C GLY A 59 -8.71 -15.90 33.38
N TYR A 60 -7.90 -14.90 33.12
CA TYR A 60 -6.57 -14.76 33.74
C TYR A 60 -6.66 -14.08 35.09
N LEU A 61 -5.71 -14.43 35.99
CA LEU A 61 -5.51 -13.69 37.25
C LEU A 61 -5.05 -12.26 36.92
N LYS A 62 -5.76 -11.28 37.43
CA LYS A 62 -5.51 -9.86 37.11
C LYS A 62 -4.33 -9.24 37.82
N GLY A 63 -3.78 -9.94 38.84
CA GLY A 63 -2.78 -9.40 39.74
C GLY A 63 -3.33 -8.31 40.67
N THR A 64 -2.52 -7.90 41.64
CA THR A 64 -2.92 -6.86 42.63
C THR A 64 -3.00 -5.45 42.00
N ARG A 65 -2.29 -5.21 40.90
CA ARG A 65 -2.34 -3.92 40.17
C ARG A 65 -3.54 -3.81 39.22
N ASN A 66 -4.28 -4.88 38.99
CA ASN A 66 -5.38 -4.91 38.02
C ASN A 66 -4.96 -4.33 36.64
N HIS A 67 -3.72 -4.57 36.26
CA HIS A 67 -3.11 -4.02 35.05
C HIS A 67 -3.74 -4.62 33.78
N SER A 68 -3.95 -3.81 32.77
CA SER A 68 -4.46 -4.23 31.47
C SER A 68 -3.77 -3.44 30.34
N GLU A 69 -3.03 -4.12 29.49
CA GLU A 69 -2.42 -3.49 28.30
C GLU A 69 -3.47 -2.92 27.38
N ARG A 70 -4.62 -3.58 27.26
CA ARG A 70 -5.75 -3.03 26.48
C ARG A 70 -6.22 -1.68 27.01
N ALA A 71 -6.37 -1.55 28.33
CA ALA A 71 -6.75 -0.27 28.93
C ALA A 71 -5.67 0.80 28.74
N ASN A 72 -4.39 0.42 28.79
CA ASN A 72 -3.29 1.35 28.52
C ASN A 72 -3.32 1.84 27.07
N VAL A 73 -3.59 0.94 26.10
CA VAL A 73 -3.75 1.33 24.70
C VAL A 73 -4.94 2.27 24.52
N GLU A 74 -6.08 1.98 25.15
CA GLU A 74 -7.27 2.85 25.10
C GLU A 74 -6.94 4.27 25.62
N VAL A 75 -6.20 4.36 26.73
CA VAL A 75 -5.77 5.66 27.28
C VAL A 75 -4.80 6.36 26.33
N ALA A 76 -3.79 5.65 25.80
CA ALA A 76 -2.82 6.23 24.89
C ALA A 76 -3.46 6.71 23.58
N VAL A 77 -4.42 5.97 23.04
CA VAL A 77 -5.19 6.38 21.84
C VAL A 77 -6.02 7.62 22.16
N ALA A 78 -6.74 7.63 23.28
CA ALA A 78 -7.53 8.80 23.67
C ALA A 78 -6.69 10.07 23.91
N GLU A 79 -5.48 9.92 24.47
CA GLU A 79 -4.53 11.03 24.61
C GLU A 79 -4.05 11.55 23.25
N LEU A 80 -3.75 10.65 22.31
CA LEU A 80 -3.34 11.02 20.95
C LEU A 80 -4.48 11.72 20.19
N ASP A 81 -5.71 11.22 20.31
CA ASP A 81 -6.89 11.83 19.71
C ASP A 81 -7.14 13.23 20.28
N ALA A 82 -6.98 13.41 21.60
CA ALA A 82 -7.10 14.72 22.23
C ALA A 82 -6.04 15.72 21.73
N GLN A 83 -4.80 15.27 21.51
CA GLN A 83 -3.73 16.10 20.95
C GLN A 83 -4.02 16.53 19.52
N ARG A 84 -4.64 15.67 18.72
CA ARG A 84 -4.97 15.91 17.31
C ARG A 84 -6.30 16.63 17.10
N ALA A 85 -7.17 16.67 18.12
CA ALA A 85 -8.57 17.10 18.00
C ALA A 85 -8.74 18.48 17.36
N ASP A 86 -7.87 19.45 17.64
CA ASP A 86 -7.95 20.78 17.04
C ASP A 86 -7.61 20.75 15.54
N ALA A 87 -6.53 20.11 15.17
CA ALA A 87 -6.12 19.98 13.76
C ALA A 87 -7.16 19.20 12.96
N THR A 88 -7.66 18.07 13.49
CA THR A 88 -8.72 17.26 12.88
C THR A 88 -9.99 18.09 12.67
N ARG A 89 -10.42 18.87 13.68
CA ARG A 89 -11.60 19.73 13.53
C ARG A 89 -11.41 20.79 12.45
N ARG A 90 -10.24 21.45 12.41
CA ARG A 90 -9.91 22.46 11.38
C ARG A 90 -9.89 21.84 9.99
N LEU A 91 -9.32 20.64 9.84
CA LEU A 91 -9.31 19.88 8.59
C LEU A 91 -10.72 19.62 8.08
N LEU A 92 -11.60 19.09 8.95
CA LEU A 92 -13.00 18.76 8.61
C LEU A 92 -13.88 19.99 8.35
N THR A 93 -13.53 21.15 8.87
CA THR A 93 -14.29 22.40 8.70
C THR A 93 -13.65 23.36 7.70
N ALA A 94 -12.59 22.96 7.03
CA ALA A 94 -11.99 23.75 5.96
C ALA A 94 -13.03 23.98 4.83
N PRO A 95 -13.10 25.20 4.28
CA PRO A 95 -14.11 25.53 3.26
C PRO A 95 -13.91 24.77 1.95
N ASN A 96 -12.71 24.39 1.63
CA ASN A 96 -12.30 23.60 0.47
C ASN A 96 -10.93 22.96 0.72
N MET A 97 -10.48 22.11 -0.20
CA MET A 97 -9.19 21.41 -0.09
C MET A 97 -7.99 22.34 -0.20
N GLU A 98 -8.08 23.38 -1.02
CA GLU A 98 -7.01 24.38 -1.21
C GLU A 98 -6.78 25.20 0.08
N ALA A 99 -7.81 25.40 0.89
CA ALA A 99 -7.67 26.07 2.19
C ALA A 99 -6.84 25.24 3.18
N ILE A 100 -6.82 23.92 3.02
CA ILE A 100 -5.96 23.03 3.82
C ILE A 100 -4.49 23.21 3.41
N GLU A 101 -4.21 23.24 2.13
CA GLU A 101 -2.84 23.42 1.62
C GLU A 101 -2.28 24.83 1.88
N ASN A 102 -3.14 25.84 1.86
CA ASN A 102 -2.73 27.22 2.11
C ASN A 102 -2.54 27.57 3.60
N ASP A 103 -2.91 26.69 4.51
CA ASP A 103 -2.67 26.84 5.96
C ASP A 103 -1.43 25.98 6.32
N PRO A 104 -0.25 26.57 6.63
CA PRO A 104 0.96 25.80 6.84
C PRO A 104 0.90 24.76 7.96
N ASP A 105 0.17 25.06 9.05
CA ASP A 105 0.04 24.13 10.18
C ASP A 105 -0.88 22.95 9.82
N LEU A 106 -1.95 23.26 9.10
CA LEU A 106 -2.92 22.27 8.67
C LEU A 106 -2.37 21.37 7.58
N GLN A 107 -1.64 21.96 6.62
CA GLN A 107 -0.90 21.22 5.59
C GLN A 107 0.12 20.27 6.22
N ALA A 108 0.95 20.77 7.15
CA ALA A 108 1.95 19.93 7.82
C ALA A 108 1.30 18.75 8.56
N PHE A 109 0.16 18.98 9.22
CA PHE A 109 -0.61 17.92 9.88
C PHE A 109 -1.14 16.90 8.86
N ALA A 110 -1.75 17.38 7.76
CA ALA A 110 -2.30 16.52 6.71
C ALA A 110 -1.22 15.70 6.01
N LEU A 111 -0.06 16.29 5.71
CA LEU A 111 1.07 15.59 5.11
C LEU A 111 1.61 14.49 6.01
N ALA A 112 1.84 14.76 7.30
CA ALA A 112 2.35 13.76 8.24
C ALA A 112 1.36 12.60 8.47
N ALA A 113 0.05 12.89 8.56
CA ALA A 113 -0.98 11.88 8.69
C ALA A 113 -1.13 11.09 7.38
N GLY A 114 -1.16 11.78 6.23
CA GLY A 114 -1.29 11.19 4.90
C GLY A 114 -0.13 10.27 4.54
N GLU A 115 1.12 10.63 4.87
CA GLU A 115 2.30 9.79 4.66
C GLU A 115 2.18 8.45 5.39
N SER A 116 1.80 8.47 6.66
CA SER A 116 1.60 7.25 7.45
C SER A 116 0.48 6.39 6.87
N LEU A 117 -0.67 6.99 6.57
CA LEU A 117 -1.83 6.31 6.00
C LEU A 117 -1.53 5.73 4.62
N PHE A 118 -0.76 6.45 3.79
CA PHE A 118 -0.33 5.98 2.48
C PHE A 118 0.57 4.75 2.59
N GLY A 119 1.53 4.78 3.51
CA GLY A 119 2.41 3.65 3.81
C GLY A 119 1.62 2.40 4.18
N ASP A 120 0.61 2.54 5.03
CA ASP A 120 -0.17 1.41 5.54
C ASP A 120 -1.20 0.87 4.53
N ASN A 121 -1.77 1.72 3.67
CA ASN A 121 -2.94 1.36 2.87
C ASN A 121 -2.70 1.41 1.35
N CYS A 122 -1.81 2.27 0.86
CA CYS A 122 -1.68 2.58 -0.57
C CYS A 122 -0.38 2.07 -1.18
N ALA A 123 0.72 2.06 -0.41
CA ALA A 123 2.06 1.73 -0.88
C ALA A 123 2.17 0.33 -1.48
N THR A 124 1.36 -0.64 -1.05
CA THR A 124 1.35 -2.01 -1.60
C THR A 124 1.06 -2.02 -3.11
N CYS A 125 0.20 -1.11 -3.59
CA CYS A 125 -0.16 -1.00 -5.00
C CYS A 125 0.60 0.14 -5.70
N HIS A 126 0.73 1.30 -5.05
CA HIS A 126 1.33 2.49 -5.67
C HIS A 126 2.84 2.64 -5.44
N GLY A 127 3.47 1.73 -4.66
CA GLY A 127 4.86 1.87 -4.24
C GLY A 127 5.02 2.80 -3.04
N ALA A 128 6.07 2.60 -2.23
CA ALA A 128 6.29 3.36 -1.00
C ALA A 128 6.46 4.88 -1.22
N GLY A 129 6.94 5.30 -2.38
CA GLY A 129 7.06 6.70 -2.79
C GLY A 129 6.02 7.12 -3.83
N GLY A 130 4.96 6.35 -4.07
CA GLY A 130 3.93 6.67 -5.06
C GLY A 130 4.34 6.43 -6.52
N GLN A 131 5.51 5.83 -6.78
CA GLN A 131 6.07 5.65 -8.13
C GLN A 131 5.30 4.65 -9.02
N GLY A 132 4.33 3.94 -8.48
CA GLY A 132 3.54 2.95 -9.20
C GLY A 132 4.31 1.70 -9.62
N PHE A 133 3.58 0.84 -10.33
CA PHE A 133 4.10 -0.36 -10.98
C PHE A 133 3.31 -0.62 -12.26
N LYS A 134 3.72 -1.59 -13.08
CA LYS A 134 2.93 -1.96 -14.26
C LYS A 134 1.47 -2.28 -13.90
N GLY A 135 0.55 -1.47 -14.37
CA GLY A 135 -0.89 -1.55 -14.08
C GLY A 135 -1.34 -0.79 -12.83
N TYR A 136 -0.43 -0.18 -12.08
CA TYR A 136 -0.72 0.70 -10.94
C TYR A 136 -0.14 2.09 -11.20
N PRO A 137 -0.95 3.16 -11.21
CA PRO A 137 -0.50 4.49 -11.58
C PRO A 137 0.67 5.00 -10.73
N ASN A 138 1.60 5.67 -11.38
CA ASN A 138 2.57 6.54 -10.74
C ASN A 138 1.83 7.82 -10.29
N LEU A 139 2.02 8.20 -9.05
CA LEU A 139 1.38 9.37 -8.45
C LEU A 139 2.34 10.58 -8.36
N ASN A 140 3.57 10.42 -8.92
CA ASN A 140 4.58 11.48 -8.94
C ASN A 140 4.71 12.15 -10.32
N ASP A 141 4.00 11.64 -11.34
CA ASP A 141 4.00 12.22 -12.68
C ASP A 141 2.73 13.06 -12.92
N ASP A 142 2.74 13.83 -14.02
CA ASP A 142 1.65 14.72 -14.38
C ASP A 142 0.54 14.02 -15.21
N ASP A 143 0.56 12.68 -15.31
CA ASP A 143 -0.41 11.92 -16.12
C ASP A 143 -1.55 11.34 -15.27
N TRP A 144 -2.51 12.18 -14.94
CA TRP A 144 -3.67 11.83 -14.13
C TRP A 144 -4.84 11.32 -14.98
N LEU A 145 -5.19 10.06 -14.81
CA LEU A 145 -6.30 9.42 -15.55
C LEU A 145 -7.67 9.99 -15.18
N TRP A 146 -7.87 10.40 -13.92
CA TRP A 146 -9.16 10.85 -13.38
C TRP A 146 -9.11 12.27 -12.81
N GLY A 147 -8.11 13.06 -13.20
CA GLY A 147 -7.83 14.39 -12.70
C GLY A 147 -6.84 14.40 -11.53
N GLY A 148 -5.97 15.41 -11.54
CA GLY A 148 -4.91 15.63 -10.56
C GLY A 148 -5.23 16.72 -9.55
N LYS A 149 -6.42 17.33 -9.58
CA LYS A 149 -6.83 18.31 -8.58
C LYS A 149 -7.13 17.65 -7.26
N LEU A 150 -6.90 18.35 -6.18
CA LEU A 150 -7.16 17.88 -4.82
C LEU A 150 -8.52 17.19 -4.65
N GLU A 151 -9.57 17.77 -5.21
CA GLU A 151 -10.92 17.23 -5.10
C GLU A 151 -11.10 15.96 -5.93
N ASP A 152 -10.49 15.87 -7.12
CA ASP A 152 -10.54 14.68 -7.98
C ASP A 152 -9.81 13.51 -7.33
N ILE A 153 -8.64 13.80 -6.71
CA ILE A 153 -7.87 12.83 -5.93
C ILE A 153 -8.70 12.36 -4.72
N ARG A 154 -9.30 13.30 -3.96
CA ARG A 154 -10.17 12.98 -2.82
C ARG A 154 -11.33 12.07 -3.24
N GLN A 155 -12.00 12.40 -4.33
CA GLN A 155 -13.12 11.63 -4.86
C GLN A 155 -12.69 10.23 -5.29
N THR A 156 -11.55 10.13 -5.97
CA THR A 156 -10.98 8.85 -6.42
C THR A 156 -10.60 7.97 -5.23
N ILE A 157 -9.97 8.52 -4.19
CA ILE A 157 -9.68 7.79 -2.94
C ILE A 157 -10.99 7.34 -2.30
N ARG A 158 -11.95 8.25 -2.12
CA ARG A 158 -13.20 7.97 -1.43
C ARG A 158 -13.98 6.84 -2.09
N TYR A 159 -14.26 6.94 -3.38
CA TYR A 159 -15.20 6.05 -4.06
C TYR A 159 -14.53 4.92 -4.86
N GLY A 160 -13.25 5.09 -5.17
CA GLY A 160 -12.50 4.12 -5.95
C GLY A 160 -12.78 4.16 -7.44
N ILE A 161 -12.16 3.23 -8.15
CA ILE A 161 -12.28 3.04 -9.59
C ILE A 161 -12.76 1.62 -9.82
N ARG A 162 -13.91 1.45 -10.51
CA ARG A 162 -14.55 0.14 -10.77
C ARG A 162 -14.71 -0.69 -9.48
N SER A 163 -14.91 0.02 -8.36
CA SER A 163 -15.26 -0.55 -7.05
C SER A 163 -16.76 -0.84 -6.98
N ASP A 164 -17.20 -1.46 -5.88
CA ASP A 164 -18.63 -1.72 -5.61
C ASP A 164 -19.40 -0.46 -5.17
N HIS A 165 -18.75 0.71 -5.10
CA HIS A 165 -19.39 1.94 -4.69
C HIS A 165 -20.19 2.58 -5.82
N ALA A 166 -21.40 3.09 -5.53
CA ALA A 166 -22.28 3.67 -6.55
C ALA A 166 -21.72 4.91 -7.27
N GLN A 167 -20.78 5.63 -6.65
CA GLN A 167 -20.11 6.81 -7.18
C GLN A 167 -18.69 6.52 -7.71
N ALA A 168 -18.31 5.24 -7.79
CA ALA A 168 -17.01 4.85 -8.34
C ALA A 168 -16.89 5.25 -9.82
N HIS A 169 -15.68 5.56 -10.25
CA HIS A 169 -15.38 5.67 -11.67
C HIS A 169 -15.56 4.32 -12.37
N LEU A 170 -16.38 4.23 -13.42
CA LEU A 170 -16.80 2.95 -14.01
C LEU A 170 -16.24 2.67 -15.40
N SER A 171 -15.76 3.70 -16.13
CA SER A 171 -15.23 3.52 -17.48
C SER A 171 -14.11 2.48 -17.53
N LEU A 172 -14.08 1.69 -18.58
CA LEU A 172 -13.09 0.67 -18.85
C LEU A 172 -12.73 0.62 -20.33
N MET A 173 -11.54 0.18 -20.67
CA MET A 173 -11.16 -0.09 -22.05
C MET A 173 -11.64 -1.46 -22.47
N GLN A 174 -12.43 -1.51 -23.54
CA GLN A 174 -13.06 -2.73 -24.04
C GLN A 174 -12.03 -3.70 -24.64
N ALA A 175 -12.34 -4.99 -24.60
CA ALA A 175 -11.58 -6.06 -25.22
C ALA A 175 -11.92 -6.16 -26.72
N TYR A 176 -11.30 -5.35 -27.57
CA TYR A 176 -11.64 -5.29 -28.98
C TYR A 176 -11.38 -6.61 -29.72
N GLY A 177 -10.30 -7.31 -29.39
CA GLY A 177 -9.96 -8.60 -29.98
C GLY A 177 -10.73 -9.75 -29.36
N ALA A 178 -10.52 -10.02 -28.07
CA ALA A 178 -11.15 -11.13 -27.37
C ALA A 178 -12.67 -11.02 -27.28
N GLY A 179 -13.21 -9.80 -27.27
CA GLY A 179 -14.66 -9.52 -27.36
C GLY A 179 -15.25 -9.65 -28.77
N GLY A 180 -14.42 -9.92 -29.78
CA GLY A 180 -14.89 -10.08 -31.16
C GLY A 180 -15.37 -8.79 -31.83
N LEU A 181 -15.02 -7.61 -31.29
CA LEU A 181 -15.42 -6.31 -31.83
C LEU A 181 -14.64 -5.94 -33.08
N LEU A 182 -13.36 -6.32 -33.16
CA LEU A 182 -12.47 -6.06 -34.28
C LEU A 182 -11.72 -7.34 -34.68
N PRO A 183 -11.51 -7.55 -36.00
CA PRO A 183 -10.65 -8.62 -36.50
C PRO A 183 -9.21 -8.46 -36.02
N ARG A 184 -8.49 -9.58 -35.94
CA ARG A 184 -7.09 -9.61 -35.48
C ARG A 184 -6.19 -8.66 -36.26
N GLU A 185 -6.30 -8.66 -37.59
CA GLU A 185 -5.51 -7.79 -38.47
C GLU A 185 -5.74 -6.31 -38.17
N THR A 186 -6.99 -5.91 -37.89
CA THR A 186 -7.33 -4.54 -37.53
C THR A 186 -6.73 -4.16 -36.17
N VAL A 187 -6.74 -5.09 -35.20
CA VAL A 187 -6.07 -4.87 -33.90
C VAL A 187 -4.57 -4.70 -34.09
N ASP A 188 -3.95 -5.53 -34.94
CA ASP A 188 -2.51 -5.45 -35.24
C ASP A 188 -2.18 -4.10 -35.95
N ASP A 189 -3.00 -3.63 -36.89
CA ASP A 189 -2.84 -2.31 -37.53
C ASP A 189 -3.01 -1.16 -36.52
N LEU A 190 -3.96 -1.26 -35.59
CA LEU A 190 -4.19 -0.25 -34.53
C LEU A 190 -2.97 -0.09 -33.59
N VAL A 191 -2.19 -1.14 -33.36
CA VAL A 191 -0.92 -1.03 -32.61
C VAL A 191 0.01 -0.03 -33.27
N HIS A 192 0.14 -0.10 -34.60
CA HIS A 192 0.99 0.82 -35.36
C HIS A 192 0.45 2.25 -35.34
N TYR A 193 -0.88 2.43 -35.40
CA TYR A 193 -1.48 3.73 -35.27
C TYR A 193 -1.25 4.36 -33.88
N VAL A 194 -1.48 3.61 -32.81
CA VAL A 194 -1.27 4.10 -31.44
C VAL A 194 0.23 4.46 -31.23
N ARG A 195 1.15 3.65 -31.73
CA ARG A 195 2.59 3.97 -31.68
C ARG A 195 2.96 5.20 -32.49
N SER A 196 2.25 5.46 -33.61
CA SER A 196 2.47 6.69 -34.38
C SER A 196 2.08 7.95 -33.62
N LEU A 197 1.04 7.88 -32.79
CA LEU A 197 0.60 9.02 -31.97
C LEU A 197 1.68 9.44 -30.94
N SER A 198 2.41 8.51 -30.39
CA SER A 198 3.51 8.76 -29.43
C SER A 198 4.89 8.91 -30.09
N GLY A 199 4.95 8.97 -31.42
CA GLY A 199 6.21 9.14 -32.18
C GLY A 199 7.13 7.93 -32.13
N GLN A 200 6.64 6.75 -31.77
CA GLN A 200 7.41 5.51 -31.76
C GLN A 200 7.54 4.92 -33.17
N GLU A 201 8.54 4.04 -33.38
CA GLU A 201 8.73 3.31 -34.63
C GLU A 201 7.48 2.46 -34.94
N HIS A 202 6.94 2.58 -36.16
CA HIS A 202 5.71 1.91 -36.60
C HIS A 202 5.72 1.66 -38.12
N ASP A 203 4.80 0.81 -38.59
CA ASP A 203 4.51 0.63 -40.01
C ASP A 203 3.49 1.71 -40.44
N GLU A 204 3.92 2.64 -41.30
CA GLU A 204 3.07 3.73 -41.80
C GLU A 204 1.84 3.22 -42.56
N ALA A 205 1.99 2.15 -43.36
CA ALA A 205 0.86 1.62 -44.12
C ALA A 205 -0.19 0.97 -43.21
N ALA A 206 0.22 0.27 -42.16
CA ALA A 206 -0.65 -0.27 -41.14
C ALA A 206 -1.34 0.85 -40.36
N ALA A 207 -0.61 1.87 -39.94
CA ALA A 207 -1.15 3.03 -39.24
C ALA A 207 -2.22 3.77 -40.08
N MET A 208 -1.95 3.97 -41.37
CA MET A 208 -2.94 4.57 -42.28
C MET A 208 -4.24 3.73 -42.44
N ARG A 209 -4.12 2.39 -42.45
CA ARG A 209 -5.34 1.54 -42.50
C ARG A 209 -6.13 1.61 -41.20
N ALA A 210 -5.46 1.76 -40.06
CA ALA A 210 -6.11 1.83 -38.76
C ALA A 210 -6.72 3.19 -38.43
N ALA A 211 -6.22 4.30 -39.00
CA ALA A 211 -6.69 5.65 -38.72
C ALA A 211 -8.23 5.81 -38.74
N PRO A 212 -8.97 5.36 -39.78
CA PRO A 212 -10.42 5.46 -39.79
C PRO A 212 -11.10 4.60 -38.70
N VAL A 213 -10.49 3.48 -38.30
CA VAL A 213 -11.02 2.65 -37.22
C VAL A 213 -10.87 3.36 -35.89
N PHE A 214 -9.71 4.00 -35.63
CA PHE A 214 -9.49 4.81 -34.45
C PHE A 214 -10.54 5.94 -34.32
N GLN A 215 -10.83 6.63 -35.40
CA GLN A 215 -11.83 7.71 -35.41
C GLN A 215 -13.25 7.24 -35.04
N VAL A 216 -13.57 5.97 -35.29
CA VAL A 216 -14.94 5.44 -35.01
C VAL A 216 -14.96 4.75 -33.62
N GLN A 217 -13.89 4.04 -33.23
CA GLN A 217 -13.94 3.15 -32.07
C GLN A 217 -13.24 3.72 -30.83
N CYS A 218 -12.29 4.65 -31.00
CA CYS A 218 -11.38 5.03 -29.92
C CYS A 218 -11.54 6.51 -29.49
N VAL A 219 -11.94 7.39 -30.43
CA VAL A 219 -12.03 8.85 -30.23
C VAL A 219 -12.98 9.23 -29.09
N GLN A 220 -14.04 8.46 -28.88
CA GLN A 220 -15.00 8.75 -27.81
C GLN A 220 -14.36 8.85 -26.43
N CYS A 221 -13.32 8.06 -26.18
CA CYS A 221 -12.61 8.07 -24.91
C CYS A 221 -11.22 8.76 -25.02
N HIS A 222 -10.47 8.51 -26.11
CA HIS A 222 -9.09 8.99 -26.23
C HIS A 222 -8.98 10.37 -26.94
N GLY A 223 -10.10 10.93 -27.42
CA GLY A 223 -10.09 12.19 -28.19
C GLY A 223 -9.59 12.01 -29.63
N ALA A 224 -9.91 12.96 -30.50
CA ALA A 224 -9.55 12.91 -31.93
C ALA A 224 -8.04 12.90 -32.17
N GLU A 225 -7.27 13.50 -31.28
CA GLU A 225 -5.81 13.61 -31.33
C GLU A 225 -5.12 12.59 -30.41
N GLY A 226 -5.87 11.70 -29.74
CA GLY A 226 -5.34 10.71 -28.81
C GLY A 226 -4.88 11.30 -27.46
N LYS A 227 -5.32 12.51 -27.09
CA LYS A 227 -4.90 13.21 -25.86
C LYS A 227 -5.53 12.65 -24.57
N GLY A 228 -6.46 11.72 -24.70
CA GLY A 228 -7.20 11.19 -23.56
C GLY A 228 -8.38 12.05 -23.14
N ASP A 229 -9.05 11.59 -22.09
CA ASP A 229 -10.17 12.29 -21.44
C ASP A 229 -10.25 11.88 -19.96
N GLN A 230 -9.90 12.77 -19.08
CA GLN A 230 -9.92 12.53 -17.62
C GLN A 230 -11.33 12.22 -17.10
N SER A 231 -12.39 12.72 -17.73
CA SER A 231 -13.76 12.39 -17.33
C SER A 231 -14.13 10.92 -17.61
N GLN A 232 -13.40 10.27 -18.50
CA GLN A 232 -13.54 8.86 -18.87
C GLN A 232 -12.40 7.98 -18.30
N GLY A 233 -11.40 8.57 -17.63
CA GLY A 233 -10.21 7.87 -17.21
C GLY A 233 -9.42 7.29 -18.38
N ALA A 234 -9.49 7.92 -19.54
CA ALA A 234 -8.81 7.48 -20.73
C ALA A 234 -7.45 8.17 -20.86
N PRO A 235 -6.34 7.40 -20.94
CA PRO A 235 -4.99 7.96 -20.98
C PRO A 235 -4.72 8.73 -22.26
N ASN A 236 -3.79 9.67 -22.17
CA ASN A 236 -3.12 10.28 -23.30
C ASN A 236 -2.27 9.22 -24.02
N LEU A 237 -2.43 9.09 -25.33
CA LEU A 237 -1.70 8.14 -26.17
C LEU A 237 -0.53 8.79 -26.93
N THR A 238 -0.30 10.09 -26.69
CA THR A 238 0.70 10.86 -27.45
C THR A 238 1.99 11.12 -26.68
N ASP A 239 2.04 10.80 -25.37
CA ASP A 239 3.19 10.95 -24.50
C ASP A 239 3.94 9.64 -24.30
N PRO A 240 5.09 9.65 -23.61
CA PRO A 240 5.86 8.44 -23.32
C PRO A 240 5.40 7.70 -22.05
N ILE A 241 4.35 8.15 -21.35
CA ILE A 241 3.89 7.59 -20.07
C ILE A 241 2.85 6.49 -20.34
N TRP A 242 3.16 5.27 -19.93
CA TRP A 242 2.33 4.10 -20.21
C TRP A 242 2.09 3.26 -18.95
N LEU A 243 0.86 3.27 -18.46
CA LEU A 243 0.49 2.49 -17.26
C LEU A 243 0.78 0.99 -17.38
N TYR A 244 0.58 0.41 -18.57
CA TYR A 244 0.80 -1.03 -18.81
C TYR A 244 2.06 -1.33 -19.63
N GLY A 245 2.62 -0.33 -20.26
CA GLY A 245 3.77 -0.41 -21.17
C GLY A 245 3.41 -0.01 -22.59
N GLY A 246 4.34 0.71 -23.26
CA GLY A 246 4.17 1.29 -24.60
C GLY A 246 4.81 0.48 -25.73
N ASP A 247 5.34 -0.72 -25.47
CA ASP A 247 5.84 -1.59 -26.54
C ASP A 247 4.69 -2.22 -27.35
N ALA A 248 4.99 -2.61 -28.58
CA ALA A 248 3.98 -3.11 -29.53
C ALA A 248 3.20 -4.33 -28.99
N MET A 249 3.86 -5.21 -28.28
CA MET A 249 3.23 -6.42 -27.73
C MET A 249 2.26 -6.05 -26.59
N THR A 250 2.66 -5.16 -25.73
CA THR A 250 1.81 -4.69 -24.61
C THR A 250 0.63 -3.86 -25.09
N ILE A 251 0.81 -2.97 -26.09
CA ILE A 251 -0.29 -2.24 -26.71
C ILE A 251 -1.27 -3.23 -27.36
N ARG A 252 -0.75 -4.23 -28.09
CA ARG A 252 -1.58 -5.28 -28.68
C ARG A 252 -2.38 -6.05 -27.62
N GLU A 253 -1.74 -6.43 -26.51
CA GLU A 253 -2.42 -7.10 -25.38
C GLU A 253 -3.53 -6.21 -24.82
N THR A 254 -3.28 -4.92 -24.68
CA THR A 254 -4.25 -3.92 -24.19
C THR A 254 -5.45 -3.81 -25.14
N LEU A 255 -5.24 -3.70 -26.45
CA LEU A 255 -6.30 -3.69 -27.45
C LEU A 255 -7.06 -5.01 -27.51
N TRP A 256 -6.35 -6.12 -27.36
CA TRP A 256 -6.94 -7.45 -27.47
C TRP A 256 -7.84 -7.77 -26.28
N ASN A 257 -7.31 -7.61 -25.05
CA ASN A 257 -7.96 -8.05 -23.81
C ASN A 257 -8.74 -6.93 -23.08
N GLY A 258 -8.56 -5.67 -23.50
CA GLY A 258 -9.05 -4.53 -22.75
C GLY A 258 -8.27 -4.28 -21.46
N ARG A 259 -8.66 -3.26 -20.71
CA ARG A 259 -8.12 -2.93 -19.39
C ARG A 259 -9.23 -2.46 -18.45
N GLY A 260 -9.21 -2.92 -17.21
CA GLY A 260 -10.21 -2.60 -16.21
C GLY A 260 -9.68 -2.81 -14.80
N GLY A 261 -8.52 -2.22 -14.48
CA GLY A 261 -7.94 -2.28 -13.14
C GLY A 261 -8.88 -1.69 -12.08
N VAL A 262 -8.88 -2.24 -10.87
CA VAL A 262 -9.77 -1.84 -9.78
C VAL A 262 -8.96 -1.12 -8.71
N MET A 263 -9.42 0.07 -8.30
CA MET A 263 -9.03 0.70 -7.05
C MET A 263 -10.21 0.58 -6.08
N PRO A 264 -10.03 0.01 -4.88
CA PRO A 264 -11.12 -0.14 -3.93
C PRO A 264 -11.62 1.21 -3.43
N THR A 265 -12.87 1.27 -2.97
CA THR A 265 -13.39 2.39 -2.19
C THR A 265 -12.76 2.39 -0.79
N TRP A 266 -12.42 3.57 -0.29
CA TRP A 266 -11.96 3.76 1.07
C TRP A 266 -13.02 4.38 1.99
N GLU A 267 -14.16 4.82 1.44
CA GLU A 267 -15.32 5.22 2.24
C GLU A 267 -15.78 4.06 3.13
N GLY A 268 -15.97 4.34 4.42
CA GLY A 268 -16.32 3.35 5.44
C GLY A 268 -15.15 2.49 5.95
N ARG A 269 -13.95 2.62 5.35
CA ARG A 269 -12.70 2.02 5.86
C ARG A 269 -11.81 3.04 6.54
N LEU A 270 -11.76 4.23 5.98
CA LEU A 270 -11.08 5.39 6.52
C LEU A 270 -12.10 6.45 6.89
N SER A 271 -11.77 7.24 7.90
CA SER A 271 -12.56 8.41 8.29
C SER A 271 -12.42 9.55 7.27
N GLU A 272 -13.27 10.57 7.36
CA GLU A 272 -13.23 11.70 6.44
C GLU A 272 -11.91 12.48 6.55
N GLU A 273 -11.43 12.72 7.76
CA GLU A 273 -10.15 13.40 7.98
C GLU A 273 -8.96 12.62 7.42
N GLU A 274 -9.00 11.28 7.45
CA GLU A 274 -7.96 10.43 6.86
C GLU A 274 -7.97 10.50 5.34
N ILE A 275 -9.16 10.52 4.72
CA ILE A 275 -9.30 10.70 3.26
C ILE A 275 -8.80 12.07 2.83
N LEU A 276 -9.13 13.14 3.59
CA LEU A 276 -8.64 14.49 3.31
C LEU A 276 -7.11 14.58 3.42
N ALA A 277 -6.54 14.01 4.48
CA ALA A 277 -5.09 13.98 4.69
C ALA A 277 -4.37 13.20 3.58
N LEU A 278 -4.92 12.05 3.17
CA LEU A 278 -4.39 11.27 2.05
C LEU A 278 -4.44 12.04 0.72
N ALA A 279 -5.52 12.77 0.44
CA ALA A 279 -5.64 13.54 -0.78
C ALA A 279 -4.59 14.66 -0.86
N VAL A 280 -4.37 15.37 0.25
CA VAL A 280 -3.30 16.39 0.36
C VAL A 280 -1.91 15.76 0.19
N TYR A 281 -1.67 14.61 0.83
CA TYR A 281 -0.40 13.91 0.69
C TYR A 281 -0.14 13.46 -0.75
N VAL A 282 -1.12 12.79 -1.39
CA VAL A 282 -0.99 12.32 -2.77
C VAL A 282 -0.76 13.48 -3.73
N HIS A 283 -1.50 14.59 -3.58
CA HIS A 283 -1.28 15.80 -4.37
C HIS A 283 0.14 16.38 -4.21
N SER A 284 0.70 16.30 -3.00
CA SER A 284 2.06 16.78 -2.70
C SER A 284 3.18 15.93 -3.29
N LEU A 285 2.90 14.73 -3.81
CA LEU A 285 3.92 13.86 -4.39
C LEU A 285 4.53 14.39 -5.70
N GLY A 286 3.89 15.35 -6.34
CA GLY A 286 4.47 16.15 -7.40
C GLY A 286 3.70 16.18 -8.71
N GLY A 287 2.69 15.34 -8.90
CA GLY A 287 1.89 15.30 -10.13
C GLY A 287 0.53 16.03 -10.02
N GLY A 288 0.29 16.82 -8.98
CA GLY A 288 -0.97 17.56 -8.78
C GLY A 288 -1.14 18.73 -9.76
N GLU A 289 -2.39 18.98 -10.21
CA GLU A 289 -2.78 20.11 -11.07
C GLU A 289 -3.28 21.31 -10.24
#